data_c8cef9ee8968e6aea4ee3a044057c4cc
#
_entry.id   c8cef9ee8968e6aea4ee3a044057c4cc
#
_cell.length_a   1.000
_cell.length_b   1.000
_cell.length_c   1.000
_cell.angle_alpha   90.00
_cell.angle_beta   90.00
_cell.angle_gamma   90.00
#
_symmetry.space_group_name_H-M   'P 1'
#
loop_
_entity.id
_entity.type
_entity.pdbx_description
1 polymer ?
#
loop_
_entity_poly.entity_id
_entity_poly.type
_entity_poly.pdbx_seq_one_letter_code
_entity_poly.pdbx_strand_id
1 'polypeptide(L)'
;MGSTKGHPKGLYLLFVTEMAERFSYYGMRALFVLYLVAAFFDSGMSSQIYGSYTGLVYLTPLLGGYIADRYWGNRRSIIVGGLIMALGQFLMFASACFVKQSIFSEGGSIDASVDNSLSILLMFCGLAALILGNGFFKPNISTMVGDLYEPTDHRKDSAFTIFYMGINVGAFIAPFICGTLGEGSWDNLAPFKWGFLCAGIAMLISVAVFVALKDKYLRTPEGLQIGLAPSKSELLKEKREAAAAANHTENTPAVKNSPIRLWGCLLGAIALFFYFASDVQSFNDYISAAIYAISIALPVFIITDRGLTHVEKCRIGVIYIIALFVIFFWSAFEQAGSSLTIFADTQVDRTLGNFEFKTTWFQSVNPIVVVVFAPIMAALWDFLGKHGKEPASPVKQAIGLTLLAIGYVVIALAVKGVEPGVKISMFWLMALYFIHTLGELSLSPIGLSMVNKLSPARLASLLMGVWFMSNAASNILAGKLAALLPTGNGEAQSFLGYRIETLDQFFMLFAIMAGVAAVILFCLCPLLKKMMKGVQ
;
A
#
# COMPACT_ATOMS: atom_id res chain seq x y z
N MET A 1 27.89 -25.73 21.23
CA MET A 1 28.04 -24.33 21.62
C MET A 1 28.07 -23.50 20.32
N GLY A 2 26.95 -23.07 19.84
CA GLY A 2 26.85 -22.23 18.65
C GLY A 2 27.27 -20.80 18.96
N SER A 3 28.32 -20.32 18.30
CA SER A 3 28.75 -18.94 18.41
C SER A 3 27.56 -18.03 18.08
N THR A 4 27.26 -17.07 18.94
CA THR A 4 26.31 -15.96 18.72
C THR A 4 26.85 -15.06 17.59
N LYS A 5 26.84 -15.55 16.36
CA LYS A 5 27.14 -14.72 15.21
C LYS A 5 26.00 -13.72 15.06
N GLY A 6 26.29 -12.42 15.12
CA GLY A 6 25.33 -11.36 14.80
C GLY A 6 24.76 -11.50 13.39
N HIS A 7 23.83 -10.64 13.02
CA HIS A 7 23.25 -10.62 11.66
C HIS A 7 24.32 -10.37 10.58
N PRO A 8 24.18 -10.95 9.38
CA PRO A 8 25.06 -10.67 8.25
C PRO A 8 25.09 -9.17 7.90
N LYS A 9 26.25 -8.65 7.51
CA LYS A 9 26.38 -7.25 7.08
C LYS A 9 25.48 -6.89 5.89
N GLY A 10 25.12 -7.88 5.07
CA GLY A 10 24.14 -7.73 3.99
C GLY A 10 22.78 -7.26 4.46
N LEU A 11 22.33 -7.66 5.65
CA LEU A 11 21.07 -7.18 6.22
C LEU A 11 21.08 -5.66 6.43
N TYR A 12 22.16 -5.11 6.96
CA TYR A 12 22.27 -3.66 7.18
C TYR A 12 22.35 -2.88 5.85
N LEU A 13 22.95 -3.48 4.82
CA LEU A 13 22.94 -2.90 3.47
C LEU A 13 21.51 -2.84 2.93
N LEU A 14 20.76 -3.95 3.02
CA LEU A 14 19.36 -3.98 2.56
C LEU A 14 18.46 -3.06 3.40
N PHE A 15 18.70 -2.97 4.73
CA PHE A 15 18.02 -2.03 5.62
C PHE A 15 18.20 -0.57 5.16
N VAL A 16 19.44 -0.13 4.92
CA VAL A 16 19.73 1.26 4.50
C VAL A 16 19.16 1.54 3.12
N THR A 17 19.28 0.57 2.20
CA THR A 17 18.75 0.68 0.83
C THR A 17 17.24 0.83 0.83
N GLU A 18 16.53 0.00 1.59
CA GLU A 18 15.06 0.08 1.74
C GLU A 18 14.65 1.36 2.47
N MET A 19 15.33 1.71 3.56
CA MET A 19 15.05 2.93 4.31
C MET A 19 15.11 4.18 3.42
N ALA A 20 16.12 4.28 2.56
CA ALA A 20 16.28 5.43 1.66
C ALA A 20 15.23 5.40 0.52
N GLU A 21 14.87 4.23 0.01
CA GLU A 21 13.77 4.08 -0.94
C GLU A 21 12.43 4.45 -0.31
N ARG A 22 12.15 3.97 0.91
CA ARG A 22 10.95 4.33 1.65
C ARG A 22 10.90 5.83 1.95
N PHE A 23 12.03 6.43 2.29
CA PHE A 23 12.14 7.88 2.43
C PHE A 23 11.72 8.58 1.12
N SER A 24 12.23 8.16 -0.02
CA SER A 24 11.85 8.72 -1.32
C SER A 24 10.35 8.59 -1.61
N TYR A 25 9.79 7.40 -1.38
CA TYR A 25 8.38 7.11 -1.63
C TYR A 25 7.44 7.92 -0.72
N TYR A 26 7.65 7.86 0.60
CA TYR A 26 6.78 8.54 1.56
C TYR A 26 6.97 10.05 1.56
N GLY A 27 8.17 10.54 1.25
CA GLY A 27 8.43 11.97 1.10
C GLY A 27 7.68 12.58 -0.08
N MET A 28 7.71 11.94 -1.25
CA MET A 28 6.90 12.35 -2.39
C MET A 28 5.40 12.22 -2.09
N ARG A 29 4.98 11.08 -1.52
CA ARG A 29 3.59 10.79 -1.21
C ARG A 29 2.98 11.85 -0.26
N ALA A 30 3.74 12.32 0.73
CA ALA A 30 3.28 13.32 1.69
C ALA A 30 2.96 14.68 1.04
N LEU A 31 3.69 15.02 -0.02
CA LEU A 31 3.51 16.28 -0.77
C LEU A 31 2.53 16.16 -1.92
N PHE A 32 2.30 14.95 -2.41
CA PHE A 32 1.70 14.73 -3.73
C PHE A 32 0.27 15.29 -3.83
N VAL A 33 -0.62 14.96 -2.90
CA VAL A 33 -2.00 15.47 -2.95
C VAL A 33 -2.04 17.00 -2.78
N LEU A 34 -1.19 17.55 -1.92
CA LEU A 34 -1.08 19.00 -1.73
C LEU A 34 -0.61 19.70 -3.01
N TYR A 35 0.37 19.12 -3.71
CA TYR A 35 0.84 19.64 -5.00
C TYR A 35 -0.26 19.60 -6.07
N LEU A 36 -1.03 18.52 -6.14
CA LEU A 36 -2.13 18.40 -7.09
C LEU A 36 -3.21 19.47 -6.86
N VAL A 37 -3.64 19.62 -5.60
CA VAL A 37 -4.67 20.59 -5.20
C VAL A 37 -4.18 22.03 -5.34
N ALA A 38 -2.93 22.28 -4.99
CA ALA A 38 -2.37 23.64 -5.08
C ALA A 38 -2.15 24.09 -6.52
N ALA A 39 -1.81 23.19 -7.45
CA ALA A 39 -1.34 23.56 -8.78
C ALA A 39 -2.31 23.28 -9.92
N PHE A 40 -3.06 22.15 -9.90
CA PHE A 40 -3.66 21.63 -11.14
C PHE A 40 -5.12 21.21 -11.06
N PHE A 41 -5.61 20.67 -9.94
CA PHE A 41 -6.90 20.00 -9.89
C PHE A 41 -7.66 20.33 -8.60
N ASP A 42 -8.99 20.24 -8.67
CA ASP A 42 -9.81 20.25 -7.46
C ASP A 42 -9.47 19.05 -6.53
N SER A 43 -9.97 19.10 -5.31
CA SER A 43 -9.72 18.08 -4.29
C SER A 43 -10.21 16.68 -4.70
N GLY A 44 -11.32 16.63 -5.45
CA GLY A 44 -11.92 15.37 -5.92
C GLY A 44 -11.03 14.69 -6.96
N MET A 45 -10.65 15.38 -8.02
CA MET A 45 -9.76 14.85 -9.06
C MET A 45 -8.37 14.51 -8.48
N SER A 46 -7.83 15.38 -7.64
CA SER A 46 -6.54 15.16 -6.97
C SER A 46 -6.54 13.87 -6.15
N SER A 47 -7.61 13.61 -5.40
CA SER A 47 -7.78 12.39 -4.61
C SER A 47 -7.90 11.14 -5.49
N GLN A 48 -8.59 11.22 -6.62
CA GLN A 48 -8.70 10.11 -7.58
C GLN A 48 -7.36 9.80 -8.26
N ILE A 49 -6.59 10.82 -8.67
CA ILE A 49 -5.23 10.64 -9.22
C ILE A 49 -4.32 9.98 -8.18
N TYR A 50 -4.38 10.47 -6.93
CA TYR A 50 -3.62 9.88 -5.82
C TYR A 50 -3.98 8.40 -5.61
N GLY A 51 -5.27 8.05 -5.58
CA GLY A 51 -5.75 6.67 -5.45
C GLY A 51 -5.33 5.78 -6.62
N SER A 52 -5.39 6.29 -7.86
CA SER A 52 -4.93 5.58 -9.05
C SER A 52 -3.43 5.30 -9.02
N TYR A 53 -2.62 6.29 -8.65
CA TYR A 53 -1.18 6.15 -8.47
C TYR A 53 -0.84 5.08 -7.43
N THR A 54 -1.38 5.21 -6.23
CA THR A 54 -1.11 4.26 -5.14
C THR A 54 -1.64 2.87 -5.44
N GLY A 55 -2.79 2.73 -6.10
CA GLY A 55 -3.33 1.45 -6.55
C GLY A 55 -2.41 0.73 -7.55
N LEU A 56 -1.90 1.45 -8.55
CA LEU A 56 -0.98 0.89 -9.55
C LEU A 56 0.37 0.49 -8.96
N VAL A 57 0.87 1.20 -7.94
CA VAL A 57 2.09 0.85 -7.20
C VAL A 57 2.00 -0.53 -6.54
N TYR A 58 0.81 -0.98 -6.12
CA TYR A 58 0.59 -2.33 -5.58
C TYR A 58 0.47 -3.42 -6.65
N LEU A 59 0.16 -3.05 -7.89
CA LEU A 59 0.00 -3.99 -9.00
C LEU A 59 1.32 -4.37 -9.66
N THR A 60 2.20 -3.40 -9.89
CA THR A 60 3.45 -3.58 -10.65
C THR A 60 4.48 -4.53 -10.01
N PRO A 61 4.56 -4.73 -8.68
CA PRO A 61 5.42 -5.72 -8.06
C PRO A 61 5.23 -7.16 -8.56
N LEU A 62 4.03 -7.53 -8.97
CA LEU A 62 3.75 -8.85 -9.55
C LEU A 62 4.53 -9.08 -10.86
N LEU A 63 4.58 -8.05 -11.71
CA LEU A 63 5.34 -8.11 -12.97
C LEU A 63 6.84 -8.03 -12.74
N GLY A 64 7.27 -7.12 -11.85
CA GLY A 64 8.70 -6.92 -11.56
C GLY A 64 9.35 -8.12 -10.88
N GLY A 65 8.66 -8.77 -9.94
CA GLY A 65 9.10 -10.03 -9.35
C GLY A 65 9.24 -11.14 -10.39
N TYR A 66 8.21 -11.33 -11.23
CA TYR A 66 8.26 -12.34 -12.31
C TYR A 66 9.45 -12.12 -13.27
N ILE A 67 9.73 -10.89 -13.66
CA ILE A 67 10.86 -10.56 -14.54
C ILE A 67 12.19 -10.81 -13.84
N ALA A 68 12.29 -10.48 -12.56
CA ALA A 68 13.48 -10.73 -11.77
C ALA A 68 13.79 -12.22 -11.66
N ASP A 69 12.79 -13.03 -11.30
CA ASP A 69 12.94 -14.47 -11.08
C ASP A 69 13.32 -15.22 -12.36
N ARG A 70 12.83 -14.72 -13.51
CA ARG A 70 13.04 -15.42 -14.79
C ARG A 70 14.20 -14.93 -15.63
N TYR A 71 14.54 -13.63 -15.54
CA TYR A 71 15.43 -13.00 -16.51
C TYR A 71 16.57 -12.21 -15.92
N TRP A 72 16.29 -11.34 -14.91
CA TRP A 72 17.25 -10.31 -14.50
C TRP A 72 17.98 -10.62 -13.20
N GLY A 73 17.39 -11.43 -12.34
CA GLY A 73 17.80 -11.56 -10.94
C GLY A 73 17.49 -10.32 -10.10
N ASN A 74 17.49 -10.51 -8.79
CA ASN A 74 17.07 -9.46 -7.86
C ASN A 74 17.99 -8.23 -7.87
N ARG A 75 19.31 -8.44 -8.01
CA ARG A 75 20.29 -7.33 -8.03
C ARG A 75 20.05 -6.34 -9.16
N ARG A 76 19.87 -6.85 -10.38
CA ARG A 76 19.65 -6.01 -11.55
C ARG A 76 18.29 -5.33 -11.47
N SER A 77 17.27 -6.03 -11.00
CA SER A 77 15.92 -5.48 -10.85
C SER A 77 15.89 -4.34 -9.83
N ILE A 78 16.58 -4.46 -8.69
CA ILE A 78 16.70 -3.40 -7.69
C ILE A 78 17.41 -2.16 -8.27
N ILE A 79 18.52 -2.34 -9.00
CA ILE A 79 19.26 -1.22 -9.59
C ILE A 79 18.41 -0.50 -10.65
N VAL A 80 17.85 -1.25 -11.60
CA VAL A 80 17.02 -0.69 -12.68
C VAL A 80 15.77 -0.03 -12.11
N GLY A 81 15.07 -0.71 -11.19
CA GLY A 81 13.91 -0.15 -10.51
C GLY A 81 14.23 1.14 -9.76
N GLY A 82 15.34 1.16 -9.00
CA GLY A 82 15.78 2.33 -8.27
C GLY A 82 16.16 3.51 -9.16
N LEU A 83 16.83 3.27 -10.29
CA LEU A 83 17.15 4.32 -11.27
C LEU A 83 15.90 4.88 -11.95
N ILE A 84 14.93 4.02 -12.29
CA ILE A 84 13.64 4.45 -12.85
C ILE A 84 12.87 5.28 -11.81
N MET A 85 12.86 4.88 -10.52
CA MET A 85 12.23 5.67 -9.46
C MET A 85 12.94 7.03 -9.28
N ALA A 86 14.27 7.07 -9.30
CA ALA A 86 15.01 8.33 -9.23
C ALA A 86 14.64 9.25 -10.40
N LEU A 87 14.58 8.71 -11.63
CA LEU A 87 14.10 9.44 -12.80
C LEU A 87 12.68 9.98 -12.57
N GLY A 88 11.78 9.17 -12.01
CA GLY A 88 10.42 9.58 -11.66
C GLY A 88 10.39 10.79 -10.72
N GLN A 89 11.21 10.77 -9.66
CA GLN A 89 11.32 11.90 -8.72
C GLN A 89 11.90 13.16 -9.39
N PHE A 90 12.87 13.02 -10.28
CA PHE A 90 13.41 14.16 -11.04
C PHE A 90 12.41 14.71 -12.05
N LEU A 91 11.54 13.89 -12.62
CA LEU A 91 10.42 14.35 -13.45
C LEU A 91 9.38 15.11 -12.61
N MET A 92 9.10 14.65 -11.39
CA MET A 92 8.25 15.39 -10.44
C MET A 92 8.88 16.73 -10.05
N PHE A 93 10.21 16.75 -9.79
CA PHE A 93 10.96 17.99 -9.57
C PHE A 93 10.86 18.92 -10.77
N ALA A 94 11.05 18.43 -11.99
CA ALA A 94 10.93 19.21 -13.21
C ALA A 94 9.50 19.75 -13.39
N SER A 95 8.48 18.93 -13.15
CA SER A 95 7.08 19.37 -13.13
C SER A 95 6.91 20.60 -12.23
N ALA A 96 7.41 20.53 -10.99
CA ALA A 96 7.30 21.63 -10.04
C ALA A 96 8.19 22.85 -10.39
N CYS A 97 9.22 22.68 -11.22
CA CYS A 97 10.01 23.80 -11.77
C CYS A 97 9.30 24.53 -12.90
N PHE A 98 8.52 23.82 -13.72
CA PHE A 98 7.83 24.37 -14.88
C PHE A 98 6.40 24.83 -14.59
N VAL A 99 5.85 24.55 -13.41
CA VAL A 99 4.56 25.10 -13.02
C VAL A 99 4.65 26.60 -12.89
N LYS A 100 3.78 27.32 -13.60
CA LYS A 100 3.82 28.80 -13.68
C LYS A 100 3.10 29.42 -12.49
N GLN A 101 1.85 29.01 -12.30
CA GLN A 101 0.99 29.44 -11.19
C GLN A 101 -0.12 28.42 -10.97
N SER A 102 -0.82 28.52 -9.86
CA SER A 102 -2.05 27.75 -9.63
C SER A 102 -3.08 28.07 -10.71
N ILE A 103 -3.86 27.05 -11.10
CA ILE A 103 -5.07 27.30 -11.90
C ILE A 103 -6.22 27.87 -11.06
N PHE A 104 -6.10 27.88 -9.73
CA PHE A 104 -7.09 28.42 -8.81
C PHE A 104 -6.69 29.82 -8.38
N SER A 105 -7.62 30.75 -8.44
CA SER A 105 -7.47 32.10 -7.88
C SER A 105 -7.99 32.18 -6.45
N GLU A 106 -7.70 33.29 -5.79
CA GLU A 106 -8.26 33.64 -4.49
C GLU A 106 -9.80 33.61 -4.58
N GLY A 107 -10.44 32.68 -3.84
CA GLY A 107 -11.87 32.44 -3.94
C GLY A 107 -12.28 31.18 -4.73
N GLY A 108 -11.32 30.38 -5.24
CA GLY A 108 -11.57 29.05 -5.82
C GLY A 108 -12.07 29.06 -7.27
N SER A 109 -12.04 30.21 -7.96
CA SER A 109 -12.37 30.25 -9.39
C SER A 109 -11.19 29.74 -10.24
N ILE A 110 -11.51 29.00 -11.31
CA ILE A 110 -10.50 28.43 -12.22
C ILE A 110 -10.10 29.49 -13.26
N ASP A 111 -8.80 29.76 -13.36
CA ASP A 111 -8.23 30.59 -14.42
C ASP A 111 -7.82 29.72 -15.61
N ALA A 112 -8.67 29.64 -16.60
CA ALA A 112 -8.44 28.88 -17.83
C ALA A 112 -7.30 29.44 -18.71
N SER A 113 -6.74 30.60 -18.40
CA SER A 113 -5.62 31.19 -19.15
C SER A 113 -4.26 30.61 -18.75
N VAL A 114 -4.20 29.91 -17.60
CA VAL A 114 -2.98 29.30 -17.08
C VAL A 114 -2.66 28.02 -17.83
N ASP A 115 -1.59 28.01 -18.60
CA ASP A 115 -1.09 26.82 -19.29
C ASP A 115 0.00 26.13 -18.48
N ASN A 116 -0.37 25.02 -17.81
CA ASN A 116 0.51 24.12 -17.08
C ASN A 116 0.69 22.75 -17.79
N SER A 117 0.36 22.65 -19.08
CA SER A 117 0.35 21.37 -19.83
C SER A 117 1.68 20.61 -19.74
N LEU A 118 2.82 21.32 -19.83
CA LEU A 118 4.14 20.72 -19.69
C LEU A 118 4.37 20.16 -18.27
N SER A 119 4.00 20.91 -17.25
CA SER A 119 4.08 20.45 -15.84
C SER A 119 3.26 19.21 -15.60
N ILE A 120 2.02 19.18 -16.08
CA ILE A 120 1.12 18.04 -15.98
C ILE A 120 1.68 16.83 -16.72
N LEU A 121 2.22 17.01 -17.93
CA LEU A 121 2.85 15.92 -18.68
C LEU A 121 4.05 15.34 -17.93
N LEU A 122 4.97 16.19 -17.42
CA LEU A 122 6.12 15.76 -16.64
C LEU A 122 5.71 15.03 -15.37
N MET A 123 4.67 15.50 -14.69
CA MET A 123 4.10 14.85 -13.51
C MET A 123 3.61 13.43 -13.84
N PHE A 124 2.78 13.26 -14.87
CA PHE A 124 2.28 11.92 -15.24
C PHE A 124 3.39 10.99 -15.72
N CYS A 125 4.39 11.49 -16.46
CA CYS A 125 5.58 10.72 -16.79
C CYS A 125 6.38 10.31 -15.54
N GLY A 126 6.48 11.21 -14.57
CA GLY A 126 7.12 10.97 -13.28
C GLY A 126 6.39 9.86 -12.50
N LEU A 127 5.06 9.95 -12.39
CA LEU A 127 4.23 8.94 -11.73
C LEU A 127 4.35 7.58 -12.41
N ALA A 128 4.32 7.52 -13.75
CA ALA A 128 4.51 6.28 -14.50
C ALA A 128 5.87 5.64 -14.22
N ALA A 129 6.94 6.44 -14.18
CA ALA A 129 8.28 5.97 -13.82
C ALA A 129 8.32 5.45 -12.38
N LEU A 130 7.72 6.15 -11.42
CA LEU A 130 7.64 5.70 -10.02
C LEU A 130 6.89 4.38 -9.87
N ILE A 131 5.76 4.22 -10.55
CA ILE A 131 4.97 2.99 -10.56
C ILE A 131 5.79 1.81 -11.11
N LEU A 132 6.42 1.99 -12.26
CA LEU A 132 7.24 0.95 -12.90
C LEU A 132 8.48 0.62 -12.08
N GLY A 133 9.19 1.64 -11.60
CA GLY A 133 10.41 1.45 -10.80
C GLY A 133 10.14 0.73 -9.48
N ASN A 134 9.07 1.08 -8.76
CA ASN A 134 8.66 0.41 -7.54
C ASN A 134 8.36 -1.08 -7.80
N GLY A 135 7.72 -1.40 -8.93
CA GLY A 135 7.45 -2.77 -9.33
C GLY A 135 8.71 -3.64 -9.40
N PHE A 136 9.81 -3.10 -9.93
CA PHE A 136 11.09 -3.81 -10.00
C PHE A 136 11.89 -3.79 -8.70
N PHE A 137 11.71 -2.79 -7.85
CA PHE A 137 12.50 -2.63 -6.64
C PHE A 137 11.94 -3.44 -5.47
N LYS A 138 10.69 -3.19 -5.10
CA LYS A 138 10.07 -3.63 -3.85
C LYS A 138 10.04 -5.15 -3.64
N PRO A 139 9.59 -6.00 -4.58
CA PRO A 139 9.54 -7.44 -4.36
C PRO A 139 10.93 -8.04 -4.20
N ASN A 140 11.90 -7.52 -4.95
CA ASN A 140 13.22 -8.10 -5.08
C ASN A 140 14.12 -7.84 -3.88
N ILE A 141 14.04 -6.66 -3.28
CA ILE A 141 14.84 -6.36 -2.07
C ILE A 141 14.36 -7.18 -0.87
N SER A 142 13.06 -7.40 -0.72
CA SER A 142 12.50 -8.22 0.36
C SER A 142 12.90 -9.70 0.23
N THR A 143 12.93 -10.25 -0.98
CA THR A 143 13.40 -11.61 -1.24
C THR A 143 14.84 -11.79 -0.81
N MET A 144 15.72 -10.84 -1.14
CA MET A 144 17.13 -10.90 -0.80
C MET A 144 17.40 -10.93 0.72
N VAL A 145 16.51 -10.40 1.56
CA VAL A 145 16.63 -10.54 3.03
C VAL A 145 16.56 -12.02 3.43
N GLY A 146 15.63 -12.75 2.83
CA GLY A 146 15.50 -14.19 3.07
C GLY A 146 16.71 -15.01 2.62
N ASP A 147 17.31 -14.62 1.48
CA ASP A 147 18.44 -15.32 0.85
C ASP A 147 19.77 -15.18 1.61
N LEU A 148 19.85 -14.24 2.56
CA LEU A 148 21.02 -14.06 3.45
C LEU A 148 21.16 -15.14 4.50
N TYR A 149 20.11 -15.97 4.71
CA TYR A 149 20.01 -16.95 5.78
C TYR A 149 19.70 -18.34 5.22
N GLU A 150 20.18 -19.36 5.93
CA GLU A 150 19.75 -20.72 5.65
C GLU A 150 18.24 -20.89 5.94
N PRO A 151 17.54 -21.81 5.26
CA PRO A 151 16.10 -22.02 5.47
C PRO A 151 15.69 -22.31 6.91
N THR A 152 16.59 -22.94 7.69
CA THR A 152 16.38 -23.35 9.10
C THR A 152 16.90 -22.33 10.11
N ASP A 153 17.47 -21.21 9.68
CA ASP A 153 18.04 -20.22 10.58
C ASP A 153 16.94 -19.38 11.25
N HIS A 154 16.75 -19.55 12.55
CA HIS A 154 15.75 -18.83 13.35
C HIS A 154 15.99 -17.31 13.44
N ARG A 155 17.21 -16.81 13.08
CA ARG A 155 17.48 -15.36 12.99
C ARG A 155 16.77 -14.71 11.80
N LYS A 156 16.23 -15.48 10.88
CA LYS A 156 15.50 -14.99 9.70
C LYS A 156 14.31 -14.12 10.09
N ASP A 157 13.54 -14.52 11.10
CA ASP A 157 12.38 -13.75 11.55
C ASP A 157 12.77 -12.39 12.14
N SER A 158 13.84 -12.38 12.97
CA SER A 158 14.36 -11.13 13.51
C SER A 158 14.99 -10.24 12.43
N ALA A 159 15.55 -10.83 11.37
CA ALA A 159 16.06 -10.07 10.22
C ALA A 159 14.96 -9.34 9.46
N PHE A 160 13.82 -9.99 9.23
CA PHE A 160 12.65 -9.33 8.64
C PHE A 160 12.10 -8.23 9.55
N THR A 161 12.13 -8.41 10.88
CA THR A 161 11.76 -7.36 11.83
C THR A 161 12.67 -6.14 11.73
N ILE A 162 14.00 -6.36 11.66
CA ILE A 162 14.97 -5.27 11.46
C ILE A 162 14.74 -4.58 10.12
N PHE A 163 14.52 -5.34 9.04
CA PHE A 163 14.23 -4.79 7.72
C PHE A 163 12.93 -3.94 7.71
N TYR A 164 11.87 -4.43 8.35
CA TYR A 164 10.61 -3.70 8.52
C TYR A 164 10.77 -2.42 9.34
N MET A 165 11.67 -2.42 10.34
CA MET A 165 12.01 -1.20 11.07
C MET A 165 12.63 -0.15 10.14
N GLY A 166 13.47 -0.55 9.18
CA GLY A 166 14.01 0.35 8.14
C GLY A 166 12.92 1.05 7.32
N ILE A 167 11.88 0.30 6.93
CA ILE A 167 10.70 0.86 6.24
C ILE A 167 10.07 1.97 7.08
N ASN A 168 9.81 1.71 8.36
CA ASN A 168 9.14 2.67 9.24
C ASN A 168 10.02 3.88 9.60
N VAL A 169 11.32 3.69 9.75
CA VAL A 169 12.26 4.81 9.97
C VAL A 169 12.28 5.73 8.74
N GLY A 170 12.36 5.17 7.53
CA GLY A 170 12.26 5.94 6.29
C GLY A 170 10.93 6.69 6.18
N ALA A 171 9.82 6.01 6.43
CA ALA A 171 8.48 6.59 6.41
C ALA A 171 8.26 7.68 7.47
N PHE A 172 8.89 7.55 8.65
CA PHE A 172 8.82 8.53 9.72
C PHE A 172 9.58 9.82 9.37
N ILE A 173 10.83 9.70 8.90
CA ILE A 173 11.71 10.84 8.65
C ILE A 173 11.30 11.61 7.38
N ALA A 174 10.78 10.92 6.37
CA ALA A 174 10.52 11.49 5.06
C ALA A 174 9.54 12.69 5.07
N PRO A 175 8.34 12.63 5.71
CA PRO A 175 7.43 13.75 5.75
C PRO A 175 8.02 14.96 6.49
N PHE A 176 8.87 14.73 7.51
CA PHE A 176 9.54 15.84 8.19
C PHE A 176 10.51 16.58 7.27
N ILE A 177 11.40 15.86 6.58
CA ILE A 177 12.43 16.50 5.75
C ILE A 177 11.80 17.02 4.46
N CYS A 178 11.12 16.15 3.69
CA CYS A 178 10.53 16.55 2.42
C CYS A 178 9.41 17.59 2.62
N GLY A 179 8.61 17.47 3.69
CA GLY A 179 7.57 18.42 4.01
C GLY A 179 8.12 19.78 4.42
N THR A 180 9.12 19.82 5.31
CA THR A 180 9.75 21.08 5.71
C THR A 180 10.34 21.84 4.52
N LEU A 181 10.96 21.11 3.58
CA LEU A 181 11.57 21.70 2.38
C LEU A 181 10.58 21.99 1.26
N GLY A 182 9.51 21.18 1.15
CA GLY A 182 8.69 21.09 -0.03
C GLY A 182 7.21 21.42 0.14
N GLU A 183 6.71 21.64 1.36
CA GLU A 183 5.30 21.99 1.55
C GLU A 183 5.02 23.43 1.08
N GLY A 184 4.33 23.53 -0.05
CA GLY A 184 3.89 24.78 -0.67
C GLY A 184 2.38 24.94 -0.56
N SER A 185 1.87 26.03 -1.12
CA SER A 185 0.46 26.42 -1.13
C SER A 185 0.06 26.92 -2.53
N TRP A 186 -1.23 27.18 -2.74
CA TRP A 186 -1.74 27.66 -4.04
C TRP A 186 -1.14 29.02 -4.44
N ASP A 187 -0.76 29.87 -3.49
CA ASP A 187 -0.12 31.17 -3.70
C ASP A 187 1.42 31.06 -3.79
N ASN A 188 2.01 29.98 -3.29
CA ASN A 188 3.43 29.72 -3.36
C ASN A 188 3.74 28.26 -3.69
N LEU A 189 3.86 27.95 -4.98
CA LEU A 189 4.16 26.60 -5.49
C LEU A 189 5.67 26.27 -5.46
N ALA A 190 6.55 27.27 -5.28
CA ALA A 190 7.99 27.12 -5.39
C ALA A 190 8.61 26.09 -4.42
N PRO A 191 8.13 25.87 -3.19
CA PRO A 191 8.70 24.86 -2.30
C PRO A 191 8.57 23.43 -2.82
N PHE A 192 7.49 23.04 -3.51
CA PHE A 192 7.25 21.65 -3.92
C PHE A 192 8.43 21.01 -4.66
N LYS A 193 9.13 21.77 -5.50
CA LYS A 193 10.32 21.27 -6.21
C LYS A 193 11.41 20.75 -5.27
N TRP A 194 11.62 21.39 -4.12
CA TRP A 194 12.66 20.99 -3.18
C TRP A 194 12.33 19.68 -2.46
N GLY A 195 11.06 19.44 -2.16
CA GLY A 195 10.62 18.18 -1.58
C GLY A 195 10.80 17.00 -2.55
N PHE A 196 10.43 17.17 -3.82
CA PHE A 196 10.64 16.14 -4.86
C PHE A 196 12.13 15.93 -5.16
N LEU A 197 12.93 17.00 -5.18
CA LEU A 197 14.38 16.89 -5.33
C LEU A 197 15.00 16.09 -4.19
N CYS A 198 14.61 16.37 -2.96
CA CYS A 198 15.10 15.64 -1.78
C CYS A 198 14.77 14.14 -1.88
N ALA A 199 13.54 13.79 -2.29
CA ALA A 199 13.13 12.42 -2.52
C ALA A 199 13.95 11.75 -3.64
N GLY A 200 14.26 12.48 -4.71
CA GLY A 200 15.09 11.99 -5.82
C GLY A 200 16.54 11.73 -5.42
N ILE A 201 17.13 12.63 -4.65
CA ILE A 201 18.51 12.48 -4.11
C ILE A 201 18.57 11.26 -3.18
N ALA A 202 17.59 11.08 -2.29
CA ALA A 202 17.56 9.91 -1.42
C ALA A 202 17.49 8.60 -2.20
N MET A 203 16.75 8.57 -3.32
CA MET A 203 16.69 7.39 -4.19
C MET A 203 18.03 7.12 -4.89
N LEU A 204 18.74 8.15 -5.37
CA LEU A 204 20.08 7.99 -5.93
C LEU A 204 21.07 7.48 -4.89
N ILE A 205 21.01 7.99 -3.65
CA ILE A 205 21.84 7.51 -2.54
C ILE A 205 21.56 6.02 -2.29
N SER A 206 20.27 5.62 -2.26
CA SER A 206 19.88 4.22 -2.11
C SER A 206 20.55 3.32 -3.14
N VAL A 207 20.44 3.69 -4.44
CA VAL A 207 21.03 2.92 -5.54
C VAL A 207 22.55 2.94 -5.47
N ALA A 208 23.18 4.08 -5.19
CA ALA A 208 24.64 4.21 -5.11
C ALA A 208 25.22 3.33 -4.00
N VAL A 209 24.64 3.37 -2.80
CA VAL A 209 25.06 2.53 -1.66
C VAL A 209 24.87 1.05 -2.00
N PHE A 210 23.75 0.67 -2.60
CA PHE A 210 23.50 -0.70 -3.03
C PHE A 210 24.55 -1.17 -4.06
N VAL A 211 24.79 -0.40 -5.11
CA VAL A 211 25.77 -0.73 -6.17
C VAL A 211 27.18 -0.87 -5.62
N ALA A 212 27.60 0.06 -4.75
CA ALA A 212 28.95 0.07 -4.17
C ALA A 212 29.22 -1.13 -3.25
N LEU A 213 28.21 -1.62 -2.53
CA LEU A 213 28.40 -2.58 -1.44
C LEU A 213 27.83 -3.98 -1.71
N LYS A 214 26.98 -4.16 -2.75
CA LYS A 214 26.30 -5.42 -3.06
C LYS A 214 27.25 -6.61 -3.22
N ASP A 215 28.37 -6.43 -3.92
CA ASP A 215 29.30 -7.53 -4.23
C ASP A 215 30.08 -7.98 -2.99
N LYS A 216 30.27 -7.08 -2.03
CA LYS A 216 30.99 -7.35 -0.78
C LYS A 216 30.10 -8.01 0.25
N TYR A 217 28.84 -7.59 0.40
CA TYR A 217 28.01 -7.96 1.54
C TYR A 217 26.82 -8.87 1.22
N LEU A 218 26.33 -8.90 -0.03
CA LEU A 218 25.20 -9.75 -0.42
C LEU A 218 25.67 -11.13 -0.85
N ARG A 219 25.91 -11.96 0.16
CA ARG A 219 26.40 -13.34 0.01
C ARG A 219 25.66 -14.29 0.94
N THR A 220 25.50 -15.54 0.50
CA THR A 220 25.02 -16.62 1.34
C THR A 220 26.00 -16.90 2.49
N PRO A 221 25.61 -17.69 3.50
CA PRO A 221 26.52 -18.14 4.56
C PRO A 221 27.80 -18.83 4.04
N GLU A 222 27.71 -19.50 2.88
CA GLU A 222 28.82 -20.19 2.20
C GLU A 222 29.69 -19.23 1.34
N GLY A 223 29.33 -17.94 1.28
CA GLY A 223 30.07 -16.92 0.55
C GLY A 223 29.68 -16.73 -0.92
N LEU A 224 28.66 -17.42 -1.42
CA LEU A 224 28.16 -17.27 -2.79
C LEU A 224 27.35 -15.96 -2.93
N GLN A 225 27.43 -15.32 -4.10
CA GLN A 225 26.67 -14.10 -4.37
C GLN A 225 25.20 -14.43 -4.55
N ILE A 226 24.30 -13.67 -3.87
CA ILE A 226 22.84 -13.81 -3.97
C ILE A 226 22.26 -12.82 -4.98
N GLY A 227 21.08 -13.12 -5.51
CA GLY A 227 20.28 -12.23 -6.37
C GLY A 227 20.83 -12.06 -7.80
N LEU A 228 21.67 -12.98 -8.27
CA LEU A 228 22.14 -13.02 -9.65
C LEU A 228 21.02 -13.52 -10.59
N ALA A 229 21.16 -13.23 -11.88
CA ALA A 229 20.25 -13.77 -12.90
C ALA A 229 20.30 -15.30 -12.91
N PRO A 230 19.14 -15.98 -12.97
CA PRO A 230 19.12 -17.44 -12.98
C PRO A 230 19.76 -17.99 -14.25
N SER A 231 20.54 -19.05 -14.11
CA SER A 231 21.11 -19.75 -15.26
C SER A 231 20.04 -20.61 -15.96
N LYS A 232 20.23 -20.91 -17.25
CA LYS A 232 19.32 -21.82 -17.99
C LYS A 232 19.23 -23.20 -17.34
N SER A 233 20.32 -23.68 -16.75
CA SER A 233 20.36 -24.97 -16.06
C SER A 233 19.55 -24.98 -14.76
N GLU A 234 19.59 -23.88 -14.00
CA GLU A 234 18.78 -23.70 -12.79
C GLU A 234 17.29 -23.64 -13.12
N LEU A 235 16.90 -22.85 -14.11
CA LEU A 235 15.51 -22.80 -14.59
C LEU A 235 14.99 -24.15 -15.10
N LEU A 236 15.83 -24.96 -15.76
CA LEU A 236 15.48 -26.30 -16.20
C LEU A 236 15.38 -27.27 -15.01
N LYS A 237 16.25 -27.14 -14.01
CA LYS A 237 16.20 -27.94 -12.78
C LYS A 237 14.94 -27.62 -11.98
N GLU A 238 14.63 -26.35 -11.78
CA GLU A 238 13.39 -25.89 -11.12
C GLU A 238 12.13 -26.40 -11.83
N LYS A 239 12.10 -26.32 -13.17
CA LYS A 239 10.99 -26.91 -13.96
C LYS A 239 10.86 -28.41 -13.78
N ARG A 240 11.98 -29.16 -13.69
CA ARG A 240 11.97 -30.60 -13.46
C ARG A 240 11.52 -30.92 -12.04
N GLU A 241 11.99 -30.18 -11.04
CA GLU A 241 11.59 -30.35 -9.64
C GLU A 241 10.11 -29.99 -9.43
N ALA A 242 9.62 -28.91 -10.05
CA ALA A 242 8.19 -28.57 -10.06
C ALA A 242 7.34 -29.64 -10.75
N ALA A 243 7.81 -30.19 -11.87
CA ALA A 243 7.16 -31.31 -12.55
C ALA A 243 7.20 -32.59 -11.73
N ALA A 244 8.33 -32.88 -11.06
CA ALA A 244 8.47 -34.02 -10.16
C ALA A 244 7.61 -33.88 -8.91
N ALA A 245 7.56 -32.71 -8.30
CA ALA A 245 6.66 -32.41 -7.17
C ALA A 245 5.18 -32.54 -7.57
N ALA A 246 4.84 -32.09 -8.77
CA ALA A 246 3.49 -32.30 -9.34
C ALA A 246 3.17 -33.80 -9.57
N ASN A 247 4.18 -34.61 -9.87
CA ASN A 247 4.03 -36.06 -10.03
C ASN A 247 4.08 -36.83 -8.68
N HIS A 248 4.71 -36.29 -7.63
CA HIS A 248 4.74 -36.90 -6.30
C HIS A 248 3.48 -36.62 -5.46
N THR A 249 2.58 -35.78 -5.91
CA THR A 249 1.20 -35.72 -5.42
C THR A 249 0.37 -36.84 -6.08
N GLU A 250 0.95 -38.04 -6.15
CA GLU A 250 0.25 -39.25 -6.61
C GLU A 250 -0.81 -39.66 -5.60
N ASN A 251 -2.01 -39.29 -5.90
CA ASN A 251 -3.26 -40.06 -5.88
C ASN A 251 -4.50 -39.22 -6.21
N THR A 252 -4.30 -38.01 -6.73
CA THR A 252 -5.39 -37.33 -7.42
C THR A 252 -5.07 -37.31 -8.90
N PRO A 253 -5.96 -37.86 -9.76
CA PRO A 253 -5.75 -37.79 -11.21
C PRO A 253 -5.55 -36.32 -11.58
N ALA A 254 -4.47 -36.03 -12.32
CA ALA A 254 -4.18 -34.68 -12.82
C ALA A 254 -5.37 -34.22 -13.66
N VAL A 255 -6.32 -33.54 -13.03
CA VAL A 255 -7.49 -32.98 -13.71
C VAL A 255 -6.98 -31.87 -14.60
N LYS A 256 -6.81 -32.15 -15.88
CA LYS A 256 -6.43 -31.15 -16.89
C LYS A 256 -7.52 -30.08 -16.89
N ASN A 257 -7.15 -28.90 -16.45
CA ASN A 257 -8.02 -27.73 -16.59
C ASN A 257 -8.26 -27.45 -18.08
N SER A 258 -9.52 -27.37 -18.46
CA SER A 258 -9.90 -27.06 -19.84
C SER A 258 -9.40 -25.66 -20.22
N PRO A 259 -8.83 -25.46 -21.43
CA PRO A 259 -8.50 -24.12 -21.93
C PRO A 259 -9.72 -23.18 -21.97
N ILE A 260 -10.93 -23.74 -22.06
CA ILE A 260 -12.21 -23.00 -21.99
C ILE A 260 -12.30 -22.17 -20.69
N ARG A 261 -11.76 -22.68 -19.57
CA ARG A 261 -11.74 -21.96 -18.30
C ARG A 261 -10.91 -20.66 -18.38
N LEU A 262 -9.72 -20.73 -18.97
CA LEU A 262 -8.86 -19.57 -19.16
C LEU A 262 -9.55 -18.52 -20.05
N TRP A 263 -10.06 -18.95 -21.19
CA TRP A 263 -10.76 -18.07 -22.12
C TRP A 263 -12.05 -17.50 -21.52
N GLY A 264 -12.82 -18.31 -20.79
CA GLY A 264 -14.02 -17.86 -20.10
C GLY A 264 -13.73 -16.79 -19.05
N CYS A 265 -12.68 -16.97 -18.24
CA CYS A 265 -12.28 -15.96 -17.25
C CYS A 265 -11.70 -14.69 -17.91
N LEU A 266 -10.97 -14.83 -19.00
CA LEU A 266 -10.45 -13.70 -19.76
C LEU A 266 -11.59 -12.88 -20.39
N LEU A 267 -12.54 -13.53 -21.04
CA LEU A 267 -13.72 -12.87 -21.60
C LEU A 267 -14.58 -12.24 -20.50
N GLY A 268 -14.72 -12.90 -19.34
CA GLY A 268 -15.39 -12.34 -18.17
C GLY A 268 -14.67 -11.10 -17.63
N ALA A 269 -13.33 -11.09 -17.58
CA ALA A 269 -12.55 -9.93 -17.19
C ALA A 269 -12.74 -8.76 -18.17
N ILE A 270 -12.74 -9.04 -19.46
CA ILE A 270 -13.00 -8.04 -20.51
C ILE A 270 -14.42 -7.47 -20.38
N ALA A 271 -15.42 -8.33 -20.19
CA ALA A 271 -16.81 -7.89 -19.99
C ALA A 271 -16.97 -7.01 -18.72
N LEU A 272 -16.35 -7.40 -17.60
CA LEU A 272 -16.32 -6.61 -16.39
C LEU A 272 -15.60 -5.26 -16.58
N PHE A 273 -14.50 -5.25 -17.34
CA PHE A 273 -13.82 -4.01 -17.66
C PHE A 273 -14.74 -3.03 -18.40
N PHE A 274 -15.42 -3.48 -19.46
CA PHE A 274 -16.37 -2.63 -20.20
C PHE A 274 -17.58 -2.25 -19.36
N TYR A 275 -18.05 -3.11 -18.47
CA TYR A 275 -19.13 -2.78 -17.55
C TYR A 275 -18.72 -1.65 -16.60
N PHE A 276 -17.54 -1.75 -15.96
CA PHE A 276 -17.03 -0.69 -15.08
C PHE A 276 -16.56 0.56 -15.84
N ALA A 277 -16.26 0.44 -17.13
CA ALA A 277 -15.90 1.54 -18.01
C ALA A 277 -17.10 2.11 -18.77
N SER A 278 -18.33 1.75 -18.44
CA SER A 278 -19.53 2.23 -19.15
C SER A 278 -19.84 3.72 -18.92
N ASP A 279 -19.40 4.28 -17.80
CA ASP A 279 -19.61 5.68 -17.42
C ASP A 279 -18.27 6.37 -17.09
N VAL A 280 -17.36 6.33 -18.06
CA VAL A 280 -16.01 6.89 -17.89
C VAL A 280 -16.02 8.38 -18.24
N GLN A 281 -15.58 9.20 -17.29
CA GLN A 281 -15.40 10.64 -17.46
C GLN A 281 -13.92 11.04 -17.50
N SER A 282 -13.02 10.17 -16.99
CA SER A 282 -11.61 10.44 -16.88
C SER A 282 -10.74 9.21 -17.15
N PHE A 283 -9.44 9.41 -17.41
CA PHE A 283 -8.47 8.32 -17.52
C PHE A 283 -8.38 7.48 -16.25
N ASN A 284 -8.58 8.07 -15.07
CA ASN A 284 -8.61 7.36 -13.80
C ASN A 284 -9.72 6.30 -13.71
N ASP A 285 -10.82 6.50 -14.41
CA ASP A 285 -11.92 5.53 -14.43
C ASP A 285 -11.56 4.26 -15.20
N TYR A 286 -10.78 4.37 -16.29
CA TYR A 286 -10.24 3.19 -16.99
C TYR A 286 -9.28 2.38 -16.10
N ILE A 287 -8.41 3.05 -15.33
CA ILE A 287 -7.53 2.38 -14.36
C ILE A 287 -8.37 1.67 -13.30
N SER A 288 -9.38 2.35 -12.77
CA SER A 288 -10.31 1.79 -11.79
C SER A 288 -11.04 0.57 -12.33
N ALA A 289 -11.59 0.67 -13.56
CA ALA A 289 -12.29 -0.42 -14.23
C ALA A 289 -11.39 -1.65 -14.43
N ALA A 290 -10.14 -1.44 -14.84
CA ALA A 290 -9.17 -2.52 -15.02
C ALA A 290 -8.84 -3.23 -13.70
N ILE A 291 -8.57 -2.48 -12.63
CA ILE A 291 -8.25 -3.03 -11.32
C ILE A 291 -9.44 -3.80 -10.74
N TYR A 292 -10.66 -3.26 -10.82
CA TYR A 292 -11.87 -3.94 -10.32
C TYR A 292 -12.17 -5.20 -11.13
N ALA A 293 -12.05 -5.16 -12.46
CA ALA A 293 -12.27 -6.31 -13.32
C ALA A 293 -11.31 -7.46 -12.99
N ILE A 294 -10.01 -7.17 -12.82
CA ILE A 294 -9.00 -8.17 -12.46
C ILE A 294 -9.22 -8.66 -11.02
N SER A 295 -9.59 -7.78 -10.10
CA SER A 295 -9.88 -8.13 -8.69
C SER A 295 -11.03 -9.12 -8.54
N ILE A 296 -11.95 -9.18 -9.50
CA ILE A 296 -13.04 -10.16 -9.54
C ILE A 296 -12.63 -11.38 -10.35
N ALA A 297 -12.05 -11.19 -11.54
CA ALA A 297 -11.74 -12.28 -12.45
C ALA A 297 -10.67 -13.25 -11.92
N LEU A 298 -9.62 -12.74 -11.25
CA LEU A 298 -8.55 -13.58 -10.72
C LEU A 298 -9.04 -14.53 -9.60
N PRO A 299 -9.79 -14.11 -8.59
CA PRO A 299 -10.42 -15.03 -7.63
C PRO A 299 -11.32 -16.08 -8.29
N VAL A 300 -12.13 -15.70 -9.28
CA VAL A 300 -12.99 -16.63 -10.01
C VAL A 300 -12.14 -17.65 -10.77
N PHE A 301 -11.07 -17.22 -11.42
CA PHE A 301 -10.14 -18.11 -12.10
C PHE A 301 -9.52 -19.15 -11.16
N ILE A 302 -9.13 -18.74 -9.94
CA ILE A 302 -8.53 -19.66 -8.97
C ILE A 302 -9.56 -20.65 -8.40
N ILE A 303 -10.71 -20.17 -7.93
CA ILE A 303 -11.69 -21.03 -7.23
C ILE A 303 -12.37 -22.06 -8.17
N THR A 304 -12.39 -21.77 -9.46
CA THR A 304 -12.92 -22.66 -10.51
C THR A 304 -11.94 -23.76 -10.92
N ASP A 305 -10.74 -23.81 -10.33
CA ASP A 305 -9.78 -24.90 -10.58
C ASP A 305 -10.37 -26.24 -10.12
N ARG A 306 -10.55 -27.16 -11.07
CA ARG A 306 -11.11 -28.50 -10.83
C ARG A 306 -10.18 -29.39 -10.00
N GLY A 307 -8.88 -29.09 -9.96
CA GLY A 307 -7.89 -29.79 -9.13
C GLY A 307 -7.91 -29.39 -7.66
N LEU A 308 -8.77 -28.45 -7.23
CA LEU A 308 -8.92 -28.06 -5.84
C LEU A 308 -9.76 -29.06 -5.05
N THR A 309 -9.20 -29.51 -3.93
CA THR A 309 -9.95 -30.28 -2.92
C THR A 309 -10.97 -29.40 -2.20
N HIS A 310 -11.96 -30.00 -1.56
CA HIS A 310 -12.97 -29.28 -0.78
C HIS A 310 -12.32 -28.45 0.36
N VAL A 311 -11.27 -29.01 1.01
CA VAL A 311 -10.54 -28.31 2.08
C VAL A 311 -9.82 -27.07 1.54
N GLU A 312 -9.12 -27.19 0.40
CA GLU A 312 -8.47 -26.07 -0.26
C GLU A 312 -9.46 -24.98 -0.67
N LYS A 313 -10.62 -25.35 -1.24
CA LYS A 313 -11.68 -24.40 -1.59
C LYS A 313 -12.20 -23.65 -0.36
N CYS A 314 -12.39 -24.34 0.78
CA CYS A 314 -12.78 -23.69 2.03
C CYS A 314 -11.74 -22.68 2.49
N ARG A 315 -10.45 -23.04 2.48
CA ARG A 315 -9.34 -22.15 2.89
C ARG A 315 -9.19 -20.95 1.95
N ILE A 316 -9.28 -21.17 0.64
CA ILE A 316 -9.27 -20.09 -0.36
C ILE A 316 -10.48 -19.16 -0.15
N GLY A 317 -11.65 -19.72 0.14
CA GLY A 317 -12.85 -18.94 0.47
C GLY A 317 -12.64 -18.03 1.68
N VAL A 318 -11.91 -18.48 2.72
CA VAL A 318 -11.52 -17.62 3.86
C VAL A 318 -10.66 -16.46 3.39
N ILE A 319 -9.63 -16.73 2.56
CA ILE A 319 -8.75 -15.67 2.02
C ILE A 319 -9.59 -14.62 1.28
N TYR A 320 -10.54 -15.03 0.43
CA TYR A 320 -11.36 -14.09 -0.35
C TYR A 320 -12.30 -13.26 0.52
N ILE A 321 -12.95 -13.89 1.50
CA ILE A 321 -13.82 -13.16 2.44
C ILE A 321 -13.00 -12.13 3.21
N ILE A 322 -11.86 -12.52 3.74
CA ILE A 322 -11.00 -11.60 4.49
C ILE A 322 -10.46 -10.50 3.58
N ALA A 323 -10.02 -10.81 2.35
CA ALA A 323 -9.56 -9.81 1.38
C ALA A 323 -10.62 -8.74 1.10
N LEU A 324 -11.92 -9.12 1.06
CA LEU A 324 -13.01 -8.15 0.93
C LEU A 324 -13.05 -7.17 2.12
N PHE A 325 -12.94 -7.66 3.36
CA PHE A 325 -12.90 -6.78 4.54
C PHE A 325 -11.65 -5.93 4.61
N VAL A 326 -10.53 -6.42 4.11
CA VAL A 326 -9.27 -5.68 3.99
C VAL A 326 -9.41 -4.51 3.01
N ILE A 327 -10.22 -4.64 1.94
CA ILE A 327 -10.53 -3.51 1.04
C ILE A 327 -11.19 -2.37 1.83
N PHE A 328 -12.18 -2.66 2.68
CA PHE A 328 -12.84 -1.64 3.51
C PHE A 328 -11.86 -0.99 4.49
N PHE A 329 -11.01 -1.79 5.15
CA PHE A 329 -10.01 -1.26 6.07
C PHE A 329 -9.07 -0.28 5.37
N TRP A 330 -8.39 -0.73 4.30
CA TRP A 330 -7.40 0.11 3.63
C TRP A 330 -8.01 1.29 2.87
N SER A 331 -9.23 1.18 2.35
CA SER A 331 -9.88 2.31 1.70
C SER A 331 -10.16 3.48 2.66
N ALA A 332 -10.44 3.17 3.92
CA ALA A 332 -10.59 4.16 4.96
C ALA A 332 -9.24 4.59 5.55
N PHE A 333 -8.30 3.67 5.78
CA PHE A 333 -6.97 3.97 6.33
C PHE A 333 -6.14 4.88 5.41
N GLU A 334 -6.17 4.64 4.10
CA GLU A 334 -5.42 5.39 3.08
C GLU A 334 -5.95 6.81 2.84
N GLN A 335 -7.03 7.21 3.51
CA GLN A 335 -7.45 8.62 3.58
C GLN A 335 -6.35 9.53 4.16
N ALA A 336 -5.41 8.95 4.91
CA ALA A 336 -4.24 9.64 5.45
C ALA A 336 -3.40 10.37 4.41
N GLY A 337 -3.32 9.84 3.18
CA GLY A 337 -2.56 10.46 2.09
C GLY A 337 -3.40 11.34 1.16
N SER A 338 -4.70 11.45 1.35
CA SER A 338 -5.63 12.19 0.49
C SER A 338 -6.54 13.11 1.32
N SER A 339 -7.78 12.70 1.61
CA SER A 339 -8.77 13.56 2.27
C SER A 339 -8.34 14.07 3.64
N LEU A 340 -7.69 13.24 4.47
CA LEU A 340 -7.19 13.68 5.79
C LEU A 340 -6.03 14.66 5.67
N THR A 341 -5.21 14.57 4.62
CA THR A 341 -4.16 15.57 4.35
C THR A 341 -4.78 16.90 3.91
N ILE A 342 -5.78 16.87 2.99
CA ILE A 342 -6.51 18.08 2.58
C ILE A 342 -7.24 18.70 3.79
N PHE A 343 -7.89 17.87 4.61
CA PHE A 343 -8.55 18.31 5.84
C PHE A 343 -7.56 18.93 6.84
N ALA A 344 -6.38 18.32 7.01
CA ALA A 344 -5.33 18.84 7.89
C ALA A 344 -4.83 20.22 7.43
N ASP A 345 -4.77 20.45 6.13
CA ASP A 345 -4.35 21.73 5.57
C ASP A 345 -5.39 22.82 5.76
N THR A 346 -6.65 22.50 5.51
CA THR A 346 -7.74 23.50 5.42
C THR A 346 -8.48 23.71 6.75
N GLN A 347 -8.71 22.68 7.56
CA GLN A 347 -9.66 22.67 8.67
C GLN A 347 -9.03 22.41 10.05
N VAL A 348 -7.70 22.19 10.13
CA VAL A 348 -7.01 21.89 11.40
C VAL A 348 -6.15 23.07 11.82
N ASP A 349 -6.31 23.51 13.07
CA ASP A 349 -5.39 24.43 13.70
C ASP A 349 -4.08 23.71 14.05
N ARG A 350 -3.03 24.06 13.33
CA ARG A 350 -1.70 23.47 13.39
C ARG A 350 -0.72 24.31 14.21
N THR A 351 -1.22 25.36 14.90
CA THR A 351 -0.38 26.29 15.66
C THR A 351 -0.18 25.82 17.10
N LEU A 352 1.07 25.86 17.55
CA LEU A 352 1.48 25.63 18.94
C LEU A 352 2.30 26.84 19.40
N GLY A 353 1.62 27.86 19.91
CA GLY A 353 2.25 29.14 20.22
C GLY A 353 2.81 29.80 18.94
N ASN A 354 4.12 29.98 18.87
CA ASN A 354 4.79 30.54 17.69
C ASN A 354 5.23 29.51 16.65
N PHE A 355 4.94 28.23 16.87
CA PHE A 355 5.35 27.14 16.01
C PHE A 355 4.16 26.60 15.18
N GLU A 356 4.35 26.48 13.87
CA GLU A 356 3.36 25.89 12.97
C GLU A 356 3.78 24.46 12.59
N PHE A 357 2.91 23.48 12.89
CA PHE A 357 3.07 22.09 12.53
C PHE A 357 2.73 21.91 11.04
N LYS A 358 3.66 21.38 10.24
CA LYS A 358 3.41 21.18 8.81
C LYS A 358 2.35 20.10 8.56
N THR A 359 1.53 20.30 7.54
CA THR A 359 0.48 19.36 7.13
C THR A 359 1.04 17.96 6.86
N THR A 360 2.15 17.90 6.18
CA THR A 360 2.83 16.64 5.83
C THR A 360 3.29 15.84 7.04
N TRP A 361 3.60 16.48 8.16
CA TRP A 361 4.13 15.82 9.36
C TRP A 361 3.12 14.89 10.04
N PHE A 362 1.82 15.11 9.83
CA PHE A 362 0.81 14.17 10.34
C PHE A 362 0.99 12.75 9.80
N GLN A 363 1.52 12.58 8.58
CA GLN A 363 1.79 11.28 8.02
C GLN A 363 2.93 10.52 8.73
N SER A 364 3.76 11.21 9.53
CA SER A 364 4.79 10.59 10.38
C SER A 364 4.23 9.99 11.68
N VAL A 365 2.99 10.31 12.07
CA VAL A 365 2.38 9.79 13.30
C VAL A 365 2.21 8.27 13.21
N ASN A 366 1.74 7.74 12.09
CA ASN A 366 1.58 6.30 11.91
C ASN A 366 2.90 5.53 12.07
N PRO A 367 3.99 5.82 11.33
CA PRO A 367 5.23 5.06 11.45
C PRO A 367 5.85 5.08 12.86
N ILE A 368 5.78 6.20 13.57
CA ILE A 368 6.31 6.24 14.94
C ILE A 368 5.46 5.41 15.91
N VAL A 369 4.13 5.45 15.77
CA VAL A 369 3.23 4.62 16.58
C VAL A 369 3.46 3.15 16.25
N VAL A 370 3.66 2.76 14.98
CA VAL A 370 4.03 1.39 14.60
C VAL A 370 5.31 0.95 15.31
N VAL A 371 6.39 1.74 15.26
CA VAL A 371 7.67 1.38 15.88
C VAL A 371 7.53 1.18 17.38
N VAL A 372 6.78 2.04 18.06
CA VAL A 372 6.61 2.00 19.53
C VAL A 372 5.62 0.89 19.95
N PHE A 373 4.50 0.76 19.24
CA PHE A 373 3.40 -0.09 19.69
C PHE A 373 3.40 -1.51 19.09
N ALA A 374 4.12 -1.77 17.99
CA ALA A 374 4.21 -3.13 17.45
C ALA A 374 4.77 -4.15 18.45
N PRO A 375 5.87 -3.87 19.20
CA PRO A 375 6.33 -4.78 20.25
C PRO A 375 5.31 -4.97 21.39
N ILE A 376 4.59 -3.92 21.75
CA ILE A 376 3.56 -3.95 22.81
C ILE A 376 2.39 -4.83 22.37
N MET A 377 1.93 -4.67 21.12
CA MET A 377 0.86 -5.50 20.55
C MET A 377 1.28 -6.96 20.42
N ALA A 378 2.51 -7.23 19.99
CA ALA A 378 3.05 -8.58 19.94
C ALA A 378 3.09 -9.23 21.34
N ALA A 379 3.55 -8.51 22.35
CA ALA A 379 3.56 -8.97 23.74
C ALA A 379 2.14 -9.21 24.28
N LEU A 380 1.18 -8.37 23.91
CA LEU A 380 -0.24 -8.56 24.26
C LEU A 380 -0.80 -9.86 23.67
N TRP A 381 -0.55 -10.13 22.40
CA TRP A 381 -1.01 -11.36 21.75
C TRP A 381 -0.35 -12.60 22.35
N ASP A 382 0.98 -12.56 22.61
CA ASP A 382 1.69 -13.63 23.28
C ASP A 382 1.17 -13.89 24.71
N PHE A 383 0.93 -12.83 25.47
CA PHE A 383 0.32 -12.92 26.80
C PHE A 383 -1.06 -13.58 26.76
N LEU A 384 -1.92 -13.16 25.85
CA LEU A 384 -3.24 -13.79 25.68
C LEU A 384 -3.13 -15.24 25.22
N GLY A 385 -2.15 -15.54 24.32
CA GLY A 385 -1.87 -16.89 23.86
C GLY A 385 -1.47 -17.84 24.98
N LYS A 386 -0.57 -17.41 25.88
CA LYS A 386 -0.16 -18.16 27.08
C LYS A 386 -1.30 -18.47 28.03
N HIS A 387 -2.36 -17.66 28.03
CA HIS A 387 -3.58 -17.86 28.82
C HIS A 387 -4.71 -18.55 28.06
N GLY A 388 -4.47 -19.04 26.83
CA GLY A 388 -5.47 -19.68 26.00
C GLY A 388 -6.62 -18.76 25.54
N LYS A 389 -6.41 -17.43 25.56
CA LYS A 389 -7.40 -16.40 25.22
C LYS A 389 -7.02 -15.61 23.96
N GLU A 390 -6.02 -16.05 23.21
CA GLU A 390 -5.63 -15.38 21.96
C GLU A 390 -6.78 -15.43 20.95
N PRO A 391 -7.23 -14.28 20.42
CA PRO A 391 -8.27 -14.26 19.40
C PRO A 391 -7.76 -14.91 18.10
N ALA A 392 -8.63 -15.66 17.42
CA ALA A 392 -8.31 -16.19 16.09
C ALA A 392 -8.07 -15.05 15.07
N SER A 393 -7.31 -15.32 14.01
CA SER A 393 -6.92 -14.32 13.01
C SER A 393 -8.09 -13.48 12.46
N PRO A 394 -9.27 -14.05 12.11
CA PRO A 394 -10.42 -13.23 11.68
C PRO A 394 -10.95 -12.27 12.77
N VAL A 395 -10.89 -12.67 14.05
CA VAL A 395 -11.33 -11.82 15.17
C VAL A 395 -10.37 -10.62 15.35
N LYS A 396 -9.06 -10.83 15.24
CA LYS A 396 -8.07 -9.73 15.29
C LYS A 396 -8.32 -8.72 14.16
N GLN A 397 -8.70 -9.18 12.98
CA GLN A 397 -9.05 -8.29 11.87
C GLN A 397 -10.35 -7.51 12.12
N ALA A 398 -11.35 -8.13 12.72
CA ALA A 398 -12.58 -7.43 13.12
C ALA A 398 -12.29 -6.36 14.21
N ILE A 399 -11.38 -6.64 15.15
CA ILE A 399 -10.88 -5.64 16.12
C ILE A 399 -10.22 -4.46 15.38
N GLY A 400 -9.39 -4.73 14.37
CA GLY A 400 -8.77 -3.69 13.56
C GLY A 400 -9.79 -2.76 12.88
N LEU A 401 -10.83 -3.32 12.26
CA LEU A 401 -11.95 -2.56 11.68
C LEU A 401 -12.73 -1.76 12.72
N THR A 402 -12.91 -2.31 13.92
CA THR A 402 -13.60 -1.60 15.03
C THR A 402 -12.79 -0.39 15.47
N LEU A 403 -11.47 -0.53 15.64
CA LEU A 403 -10.60 0.59 16.00
C LEU A 403 -10.60 1.66 14.91
N LEU A 404 -10.59 1.27 13.64
CA LEU A 404 -10.71 2.19 12.52
C LEU A 404 -12.03 2.99 12.59
N ALA A 405 -13.16 2.31 12.82
CA ALA A 405 -14.46 2.97 13.00
C ALA A 405 -14.46 3.95 14.17
N ILE A 406 -13.88 3.56 15.32
CA ILE A 406 -13.78 4.42 16.51
C ILE A 406 -12.97 5.68 16.18
N GLY A 407 -11.83 5.57 15.50
CA GLY A 407 -11.04 6.74 15.10
C GLY A 407 -11.84 7.72 14.24
N TYR A 408 -12.65 7.22 13.31
CA TYR A 408 -13.53 8.06 12.50
C TYR A 408 -14.69 8.67 13.29
N VAL A 409 -15.25 7.97 14.27
CA VAL A 409 -16.25 8.56 15.19
C VAL A 409 -15.63 9.72 15.97
N VAL A 410 -14.40 9.55 16.47
CA VAL A 410 -13.69 10.60 17.22
C VAL A 410 -13.57 11.89 16.40
N ILE A 411 -13.11 11.80 15.14
CA ILE A 411 -12.97 12.99 14.30
C ILE A 411 -14.32 13.56 13.85
N ALA A 412 -15.31 12.71 13.55
CA ALA A 412 -16.65 13.14 13.20
C ALA A 412 -17.30 13.96 14.33
N LEU A 413 -17.12 13.52 15.58
CA LEU A 413 -17.60 14.27 16.74
C LEU A 413 -16.84 15.58 16.95
N ALA A 414 -15.55 15.61 16.65
CA ALA A 414 -14.72 16.81 16.77
C ALA A 414 -15.10 17.92 15.78
N VAL A 415 -15.58 17.56 14.59
CA VAL A 415 -16.01 18.53 13.57
C VAL A 415 -17.51 18.83 13.60
N LYS A 416 -18.28 18.10 14.38
CA LYS A 416 -19.75 18.24 14.43
C LYS A 416 -20.14 19.60 15.02
N GLY A 417 -20.92 20.35 14.25
CA GLY A 417 -21.43 21.68 14.68
C GLY A 417 -20.36 22.78 14.71
N VAL A 418 -19.17 22.53 14.16
CA VAL A 418 -18.14 23.55 13.99
C VAL A 418 -18.55 24.48 12.85
N GLU A 419 -18.55 25.79 13.12
CA GLU A 419 -18.92 26.81 12.11
C GLU A 419 -17.92 26.82 10.93
N PRO A 420 -18.37 27.17 9.71
CA PRO A 420 -17.48 27.31 8.57
C PRO A 420 -16.34 28.31 8.86
N GLY A 421 -15.10 27.91 8.54
CA GLY A 421 -13.90 28.70 8.78
C GLY A 421 -13.26 28.55 10.17
N VAL A 422 -13.93 27.89 11.12
CA VAL A 422 -13.34 27.57 12.43
C VAL A 422 -12.52 26.29 12.32
N LYS A 423 -11.26 26.35 12.72
CA LYS A 423 -10.34 25.19 12.69
C LYS A 423 -10.41 24.42 14.00
N ILE A 424 -10.37 23.08 13.90
CA ILE A 424 -10.31 22.21 15.08
C ILE A 424 -8.86 21.99 15.51
N SER A 425 -8.66 21.62 16.78
CA SER A 425 -7.33 21.29 17.30
C SER A 425 -6.73 20.08 16.61
N MET A 426 -5.44 20.14 16.27
CA MET A 426 -4.69 19.04 15.65
C MET A 426 -4.62 17.75 16.48
N PHE A 427 -4.84 17.83 17.79
CA PHE A 427 -4.82 16.64 18.66
C PHE A 427 -5.94 15.65 18.33
N TRP A 428 -7.07 16.10 17.77
CA TRP A 428 -8.12 15.21 17.29
C TRP A 428 -7.65 14.36 16.12
N LEU A 429 -6.93 14.97 15.18
CA LEU A 429 -6.36 14.26 14.05
C LEU A 429 -5.23 13.31 14.49
N MET A 430 -4.38 13.72 15.42
CA MET A 430 -3.37 12.84 16.02
C MET A 430 -3.99 11.64 16.73
N ALA A 431 -5.09 11.83 17.47
CA ALA A 431 -5.82 10.75 18.12
C ALA A 431 -6.40 9.76 17.09
N LEU A 432 -6.96 10.25 15.98
CA LEU A 432 -7.41 9.42 14.87
C LEU A 432 -6.25 8.56 14.33
N TYR A 433 -5.11 9.16 13.99
CA TYR A 433 -3.94 8.42 13.47
C TYR A 433 -3.44 7.37 14.47
N PHE A 434 -3.43 7.70 15.75
CA PHE A 434 -3.04 6.76 16.79
C PHE A 434 -3.97 5.56 16.87
N ILE A 435 -5.28 5.77 16.92
CA ILE A 435 -6.29 4.70 16.99
C ILE A 435 -6.25 3.85 15.72
N HIS A 436 -6.14 4.48 14.55
CA HIS A 436 -6.03 3.77 13.27
C HIS A 436 -4.80 2.88 13.20
N THR A 437 -3.67 3.35 13.74
CA THR A 437 -2.44 2.55 13.76
C THR A 437 -2.55 1.33 14.68
N LEU A 438 -3.23 1.44 15.82
CA LEU A 438 -3.53 0.26 16.64
C LEU A 438 -4.43 -0.74 15.89
N GLY A 439 -5.38 -0.24 15.09
CA GLY A 439 -6.19 -1.04 14.18
C GLY A 439 -5.34 -1.75 13.13
N GLU A 440 -4.41 -1.05 12.49
CA GLU A 440 -3.47 -1.60 11.52
C GLU A 440 -2.60 -2.72 12.13
N LEU A 441 -2.04 -2.51 13.30
CA LEU A 441 -1.21 -3.51 14.00
C LEU A 441 -1.99 -4.77 14.38
N SER A 442 -3.31 -4.67 14.53
CA SER A 442 -4.20 -5.81 14.76
C SER A 442 -4.54 -6.57 13.49
N LEU A 443 -4.41 -5.97 12.29
CA LEU A 443 -4.88 -6.52 11.02
C LEU A 443 -3.73 -6.93 10.09
N SER A 444 -2.79 -6.03 9.84
CA SER A 444 -1.85 -6.13 8.72
C SER A 444 -0.87 -7.32 8.83
N PRO A 445 -0.17 -7.56 9.94
CA PRO A 445 0.77 -8.69 10.04
C PRO A 445 0.07 -10.04 9.95
N ILE A 446 -1.18 -10.09 10.43
CA ILE A 446 -1.97 -11.32 10.54
C ILE A 446 -2.52 -11.74 9.18
N GLY A 447 -2.91 -10.78 8.34
CA GLY A 447 -3.45 -11.05 7.01
C GLY A 447 -2.46 -11.77 6.10
N LEU A 448 -1.23 -11.28 6.01
CA LEU A 448 -0.16 -11.92 5.20
C LEU A 448 0.18 -13.32 5.72
N SER A 449 0.31 -13.48 7.03
CA SER A 449 0.56 -14.79 7.65
C SER A 449 -0.56 -15.78 7.34
N MET A 450 -1.82 -15.34 7.43
CA MET A 450 -2.98 -16.16 7.14
C MET A 450 -3.01 -16.61 5.68
N VAL A 451 -2.75 -15.71 4.72
CA VAL A 451 -2.68 -16.08 3.29
C VAL A 451 -1.62 -17.17 3.08
N ASN A 452 -0.42 -17.02 3.65
CA ASN A 452 0.64 -18.02 3.53
C ASN A 452 0.23 -19.37 4.14
N LYS A 453 -0.39 -19.38 5.33
CA LYS A 453 -0.80 -20.61 6.03
C LYS A 453 -1.96 -21.34 5.33
N LEU A 454 -2.89 -20.62 4.73
CA LEU A 454 -4.09 -21.19 4.12
C LEU A 454 -3.91 -21.56 2.63
N SER A 455 -2.89 -21.00 1.98
CA SER A 455 -2.66 -21.20 0.55
C SER A 455 -2.11 -22.61 0.26
N PRO A 456 -2.71 -23.34 -0.71
CA PRO A 456 -2.06 -24.51 -1.28
C PRO A 456 -0.73 -24.11 -1.93
N ALA A 457 0.34 -24.89 -1.73
CA ALA A 457 1.69 -24.56 -2.21
C ALA A 457 1.73 -24.19 -3.71
N ARG A 458 0.97 -24.93 -4.56
CA ARG A 458 0.87 -24.69 -6.00
C ARG A 458 0.20 -23.37 -6.39
N LEU A 459 -0.58 -22.74 -5.49
CA LEU A 459 -1.35 -21.52 -5.74
C LEU A 459 -0.92 -20.35 -4.85
N ALA A 460 0.11 -20.53 -4.01
CA ALA A 460 0.54 -19.54 -3.04
C ALA A 460 0.84 -18.17 -3.67
N SER A 461 1.59 -18.14 -4.77
CA SER A 461 1.90 -16.90 -5.50
C SER A 461 0.66 -16.23 -6.09
N LEU A 462 -0.29 -17.00 -6.63
CA LEU A 462 -1.54 -16.45 -7.17
C LEU A 462 -2.43 -15.89 -6.06
N LEU A 463 -2.54 -16.56 -4.92
CA LEU A 463 -3.33 -16.10 -3.78
C LEU A 463 -2.69 -14.88 -3.11
N MET A 464 -1.37 -14.81 -3.09
CA MET A 464 -0.66 -13.58 -2.71
C MET A 464 -0.94 -12.45 -3.71
N GLY A 465 -1.04 -12.77 -4.99
CA GLY A 465 -1.48 -11.83 -6.04
C GLY A 465 -2.88 -11.28 -5.77
N VAL A 466 -3.84 -12.12 -5.36
CA VAL A 466 -5.19 -11.68 -4.95
C VAL A 466 -5.12 -10.74 -3.76
N TRP A 467 -4.25 -11.02 -2.79
CA TRP A 467 -4.05 -10.14 -1.63
C TRP A 467 -3.52 -8.76 -2.03
N PHE A 468 -2.53 -8.70 -2.90
CA PHE A 468 -2.03 -7.41 -3.41
C PHE A 468 -3.05 -6.70 -4.29
N MET A 469 -3.86 -7.44 -5.04
CA MET A 469 -4.96 -6.87 -5.82
C MET A 469 -6.02 -6.24 -4.92
N SER A 470 -6.33 -6.82 -3.75
CA SER A 470 -7.24 -6.18 -2.79
C SER A 470 -6.69 -4.84 -2.28
N ASN A 471 -5.36 -4.74 -2.07
CA ASN A 471 -4.73 -3.46 -1.72
C ASN A 471 -4.80 -2.45 -2.89
N ALA A 472 -4.63 -2.88 -4.13
CA ALA A 472 -4.80 -2.02 -5.30
C ALA A 472 -6.25 -1.49 -5.39
N ALA A 473 -7.23 -2.39 -5.26
CA ALA A 473 -8.65 -2.02 -5.27
C ALA A 473 -9.03 -1.07 -4.12
N SER A 474 -8.46 -1.28 -2.91
CA SER A 474 -8.71 -0.40 -1.77
C SER A 474 -8.18 1.01 -1.99
N ASN A 475 -7.02 1.17 -2.62
CA ASN A 475 -6.46 2.49 -2.92
C ASN A 475 -7.30 3.24 -3.97
N ILE A 476 -7.79 2.55 -5.01
CA ILE A 476 -8.74 3.13 -5.96
C ILE A 476 -10.02 3.58 -5.25
N LEU A 477 -10.59 2.72 -4.41
CA LEU A 477 -11.79 3.07 -3.64
C LEU A 477 -11.51 4.22 -2.67
N ALA A 478 -10.33 4.26 -2.04
CA ALA A 478 -9.90 5.37 -1.19
C ALA A 478 -9.91 6.70 -1.93
N GLY A 479 -9.36 6.75 -3.15
CA GLY A 479 -9.38 7.95 -3.99
C GLY A 479 -10.79 8.41 -4.35
N LYS A 480 -11.67 7.47 -4.72
CA LYS A 480 -13.09 7.77 -5.02
C LYS A 480 -13.87 8.26 -3.80
N LEU A 481 -13.65 7.65 -2.64
CA LEU A 481 -14.28 8.09 -1.38
C LEU A 481 -13.73 9.44 -0.92
N ALA A 482 -12.43 9.69 -1.09
CA ALA A 482 -11.82 10.98 -0.75
C ALA A 482 -12.35 12.15 -1.61
N ALA A 483 -12.75 11.85 -2.85
CA ALA A 483 -13.37 12.82 -3.75
C ALA A 483 -14.74 13.35 -3.24
N LEU A 484 -15.34 12.65 -2.27
CA LEU A 484 -16.60 13.08 -1.62
C LEU A 484 -16.39 14.09 -0.48
N LEU A 485 -15.14 14.52 -0.24
CA LEU A 485 -14.83 15.50 0.80
C LEU A 485 -15.55 16.83 0.52
N PRO A 486 -16.41 17.35 1.42
CA PRO A 486 -17.10 18.62 1.23
C PRO A 486 -16.11 19.78 1.18
N THR A 487 -16.15 20.57 0.13
CA THR A 487 -15.28 21.74 -0.08
C THR A 487 -15.98 23.08 0.26
N GLY A 488 -17.20 23.02 0.78
CA GLY A 488 -17.98 24.19 1.18
C GLY A 488 -18.68 24.96 0.04
N ASN A 489 -18.28 24.73 -1.21
CA ASN A 489 -18.79 25.46 -2.39
C ASN A 489 -19.55 24.55 -3.37
N GLY A 490 -19.81 23.31 -3.03
CA GLY A 490 -20.35 22.30 -3.95
C GLY A 490 -21.75 21.82 -3.61
N GLU A 491 -22.35 21.13 -4.58
CA GLU A 491 -23.57 20.37 -4.38
C GLU A 491 -23.34 19.22 -3.39
N ALA A 492 -24.39 18.83 -2.64
CA ALA A 492 -24.34 17.69 -1.76
C ALA A 492 -23.92 16.43 -2.51
N GLN A 493 -22.87 15.79 -2.07
CA GLN A 493 -22.42 14.50 -2.61
C GLN A 493 -23.27 13.37 -2.05
N SER A 494 -23.33 12.24 -2.74
CA SER A 494 -24.00 11.06 -2.20
C SER A 494 -23.22 9.77 -2.50
N PHE A 495 -23.21 8.84 -1.55
CA PHE A 495 -22.61 7.52 -1.72
C PHE A 495 -23.62 6.45 -1.25
N LEU A 496 -24.06 5.58 -2.17
CA LEU A 496 -25.07 4.55 -1.90
C LEU A 496 -26.34 5.08 -1.20
N GLY A 497 -26.77 6.29 -1.55
CA GLY A 497 -27.93 6.95 -0.94
C GLY A 497 -27.63 7.69 0.38
N TYR A 498 -26.42 7.59 0.93
CA TYR A 498 -25.99 8.40 2.07
C TYR A 498 -25.56 9.78 1.59
N ARG A 499 -26.23 10.84 2.07
CA ARG A 499 -25.98 12.23 1.68
C ARG A 499 -24.86 12.83 2.52
N ILE A 500 -23.95 13.51 1.86
CA ILE A 500 -22.74 14.12 2.43
C ILE A 500 -22.73 15.61 2.11
N GLU A 501 -23.02 16.44 3.10
CA GLU A 501 -23.03 17.89 3.00
C GLU A 501 -22.01 18.54 3.93
N THR A 502 -21.66 17.84 5.01
CA THR A 502 -20.82 18.34 6.09
C THR A 502 -19.66 17.40 6.38
N LEU A 503 -18.60 17.92 7.02
CA LEU A 503 -17.43 17.14 7.38
C LEU A 503 -17.73 15.99 8.35
N ASP A 504 -18.65 16.21 9.30
CA ASP A 504 -19.04 15.14 10.23
C ASP A 504 -19.76 14.00 9.50
N GLN A 505 -20.62 14.29 8.51
CA GLN A 505 -21.25 13.27 7.67
C GLN A 505 -20.20 12.53 6.83
N PHE A 506 -19.22 13.26 6.28
CA PHE A 506 -18.12 12.63 5.52
C PHE A 506 -17.32 11.64 6.38
N PHE A 507 -16.89 12.04 7.57
CA PHE A 507 -16.17 11.13 8.46
C PHE A 507 -17.07 10.02 9.03
N MET A 508 -18.36 10.31 9.26
CA MET A 508 -19.33 9.30 9.69
C MET A 508 -19.55 8.21 8.63
N LEU A 509 -19.43 8.53 7.33
CA LEU A 509 -19.46 7.51 6.27
C LEU A 509 -18.42 6.43 6.51
N PHE A 510 -17.17 6.80 6.78
CA PHE A 510 -16.10 5.83 7.07
C PHE A 510 -16.33 5.07 8.38
N ALA A 511 -16.84 5.76 9.41
CA ALA A 511 -17.19 5.12 10.68
C ALA A 511 -18.28 4.05 10.49
N ILE A 512 -19.33 4.36 9.71
CA ILE A 512 -20.40 3.42 9.39
C ILE A 512 -19.87 2.25 8.54
N MET A 513 -19.12 2.53 7.47
CA MET A 513 -18.56 1.49 6.60
C MET A 513 -17.67 0.52 7.38
N ALA A 514 -16.71 1.04 8.15
CA ALA A 514 -15.81 0.20 8.95
C ALA A 514 -16.54 -0.51 10.08
N GLY A 515 -17.47 0.15 10.75
CA GLY A 515 -18.27 -0.42 11.84
C GLY A 515 -19.19 -1.55 11.36
N VAL A 516 -19.92 -1.36 10.28
CA VAL A 516 -20.75 -2.39 9.65
C VAL A 516 -19.88 -3.57 9.21
N ALA A 517 -18.76 -3.31 8.55
CA ALA A 517 -17.82 -4.35 8.15
C ALA A 517 -17.29 -5.13 9.36
N ALA A 518 -16.95 -4.45 10.47
CA ALA A 518 -16.51 -5.09 11.70
C ALA A 518 -17.59 -6.02 12.27
N VAL A 519 -18.82 -5.56 12.39
CA VAL A 519 -19.95 -6.37 12.91
C VAL A 519 -20.20 -7.60 12.04
N ILE A 520 -20.25 -7.43 10.72
CA ILE A 520 -20.43 -8.55 9.79
C ILE A 520 -19.28 -9.55 9.94
N LEU A 521 -18.04 -9.07 10.01
CA LEU A 521 -16.88 -9.95 10.18
C LEU A 521 -16.91 -10.69 11.51
N PHE A 522 -17.28 -10.04 12.62
CA PHE A 522 -17.50 -10.73 13.91
C PHE A 522 -18.53 -11.84 13.81
N CYS A 523 -19.66 -11.60 13.14
CA CYS A 523 -20.69 -12.62 12.91
C CYS A 523 -20.18 -13.78 12.05
N LEU A 524 -19.27 -13.51 11.09
CA LEU A 524 -18.67 -14.53 10.22
C LEU A 524 -17.54 -15.32 10.88
N CYS A 525 -16.92 -14.82 11.96
CA CYS A 525 -15.76 -15.46 12.59
C CYS A 525 -15.98 -16.96 12.93
N PRO A 526 -17.11 -17.42 13.49
CA PRO A 526 -17.32 -18.83 13.75
C PRO A 526 -17.33 -19.69 12.48
N LEU A 527 -17.91 -19.18 11.39
CA LEU A 527 -17.93 -19.83 10.09
C LEU A 527 -16.53 -19.91 9.49
N LEU A 528 -15.81 -18.78 9.48
CA LEU A 528 -14.44 -18.70 8.97
C LEU A 528 -13.50 -19.65 9.71
N LYS A 529 -13.60 -19.73 11.04
CA LYS A 529 -12.83 -20.68 11.85
C LYS A 529 -13.11 -22.14 11.44
N LYS A 530 -14.34 -22.51 11.14
CA LYS A 530 -14.69 -23.86 10.63
C LYS A 530 -14.09 -24.09 9.22
N MET A 531 -14.13 -23.08 8.36
CA MET A 531 -13.59 -23.17 6.99
C MET A 531 -12.06 -23.26 6.95
N MET A 532 -11.34 -22.73 7.94
CA MET A 532 -9.89 -22.81 8.07
C MET A 532 -9.39 -24.25 8.32
N LYS A 533 -10.27 -25.18 8.71
CA LYS A 533 -9.99 -26.62 8.86
C LYS A 533 -8.74 -26.90 9.71
N GLY A 534 -8.67 -26.32 10.92
CA GLY A 534 -7.63 -26.58 11.91
C GLY A 534 -6.35 -25.74 11.77
N VAL A 535 -6.25 -24.88 10.77
CA VAL A 535 -5.19 -23.85 10.68
C VAL A 535 -5.59 -22.67 11.57
N GLN A 536 -4.69 -22.25 12.48
CA GLN A 536 -4.91 -21.10 13.38
C GLN A 536 -3.95 -19.96 13.03
#